data_c1bd536f625a6ba67e42fc8506cca522
#
_entry.id   c1bd536f625a6ba67e42fc8506cca522
#
_cell.length_a   1.000
_cell.length_b   1.000
_cell.length_c   1.000
_cell.angle_alpha   90.00
_cell.angle_beta   90.00
_cell.angle_gamma   90.00
#
_symmetry.space_group_name_H-M   'P 1'
#
loop_
_entity.id
_entity.type
_entity.pdbx_description
1 polymer ?
#
loop_
_entity_poly.entity_id
_entity_poly.type
_entity_poly.pdbx_seq_one_letter_code
_entity_poly.pdbx_strand_id
1 'polypeptide(L)'
;MGNADTATPAGDPSLLQIEQQGAVLTIGLNRPAKRNALNDGIILAIGDCFAGLPDDVRVVVIHGLGDNFSSGLDLSELRERDATEGLVHSQMWHRVFDRIQYCRVPVIAALKGAVIGGGLELACAAHIRVAEPSAYFALPEGQRGIFVGGGGSVRLPRLIGVARMMDMMLTGRVY
;
A
#
# COMPACT_ATOMS: atom_id res chain seq x y z
N MET A 1 0.49 -35.92 -13.95
CA MET A 1 1.08 -34.96 -13.02
C MET A 1 0.14 -33.78 -12.96
N GLY A 2 -0.72 -33.74 -11.94
CA GLY A 2 -1.75 -32.71 -11.80
C GLY A 2 -1.11 -31.39 -11.40
N ASN A 3 -1.38 -30.34 -12.17
CA ASN A 3 -1.20 -28.97 -11.75
C ASN A 3 -2.09 -28.74 -10.51
N ALA A 4 -1.50 -28.61 -9.34
CA ALA A 4 -2.21 -28.05 -8.21
C ALA A 4 -2.42 -26.57 -8.53
N ASP A 5 -3.65 -26.27 -8.93
CA ASP A 5 -4.16 -24.90 -9.05
C ASP A 5 -4.19 -24.32 -7.62
N THR A 6 -3.08 -23.74 -7.19
CA THR A 6 -3.04 -23.00 -5.92
C THR A 6 -3.78 -21.69 -6.15
N ALA A 7 -5.10 -21.74 -5.95
CA ALA A 7 -5.91 -20.53 -5.95
C ALA A 7 -5.26 -19.50 -5.02
N THR A 8 -4.92 -18.35 -5.56
CA THR A 8 -4.42 -17.22 -4.76
C THR A 8 -5.52 -16.89 -3.73
N PRO A 9 -5.19 -16.83 -2.44
CA PRO A 9 -6.20 -16.50 -1.44
C PRO A 9 -6.83 -15.14 -1.77
N ALA A 10 -8.16 -15.08 -1.68
CA ALA A 10 -8.90 -13.83 -1.86
C ALA A 10 -8.63 -12.87 -0.70
N GLY A 11 -8.68 -11.57 -0.97
CA GLY A 11 -8.59 -10.55 0.07
C GLY A 11 -9.81 -10.55 0.99
N ASP A 12 -9.66 -9.96 2.18
CA ASP A 12 -10.79 -9.73 3.10
C ASP A 12 -11.47 -8.39 2.76
N PRO A 13 -12.66 -8.39 2.14
CA PRO A 13 -13.34 -7.17 1.73
C PRO A 13 -13.81 -6.30 2.91
N SER A 14 -13.93 -6.85 4.12
CA SER A 14 -14.30 -6.07 5.31
C SER A 14 -13.23 -5.05 5.73
N LEU A 15 -11.99 -5.25 5.26
CA LEU A 15 -10.84 -4.37 5.52
C LEU A 15 -10.83 -3.12 4.64
N LEU A 16 -11.73 -3.01 3.67
CA LEU A 16 -11.89 -1.87 2.78
C LEU A 16 -13.33 -1.34 2.85
N GLN A 17 -13.47 -0.03 2.73
CA GLN A 17 -14.74 0.61 2.41
C GLN A 17 -14.69 1.05 0.95
N ILE A 18 -15.57 0.48 0.11
CA ILE A 18 -15.57 0.75 -1.32
C ILE A 18 -16.89 1.43 -1.67
N GLU A 19 -16.79 2.61 -2.29
CA GLU A 19 -17.93 3.40 -2.72
C GLU A 19 -17.72 3.90 -4.14
N GLN A 20 -18.75 3.80 -4.97
CA GLN A 20 -18.72 4.39 -6.31
C GLN A 20 -19.79 5.47 -6.42
N GLN A 21 -19.37 6.66 -6.83
CA GLN A 21 -20.25 7.78 -7.14
C GLN A 21 -20.00 8.22 -8.59
N GLY A 22 -20.90 7.84 -9.48
CA GLY A 22 -20.70 8.06 -10.91
C GLY A 22 -19.41 7.42 -11.40
N ALA A 23 -18.51 8.19 -11.96
CA ALA A 23 -17.24 7.74 -12.50
C ALA A 23 -16.09 7.68 -11.48
N VAL A 24 -16.34 8.02 -10.21
CA VAL A 24 -15.35 8.03 -9.15
C VAL A 24 -15.53 6.81 -8.26
N LEU A 25 -14.48 6.00 -8.13
CA LEU A 25 -14.41 4.91 -7.15
C LEU A 25 -13.52 5.34 -5.98
N THR A 26 -14.01 5.24 -4.76
CA THR A 26 -13.24 5.46 -3.54
C THR A 26 -12.94 4.13 -2.86
N ILE A 27 -11.69 3.95 -2.43
CA ILE A 27 -11.22 2.78 -1.67
C ILE A 27 -10.67 3.30 -0.35
N GLY A 28 -11.44 3.13 0.73
CA GLY A 28 -11.05 3.49 2.08
C GLY A 28 -10.40 2.32 2.80
N LEU A 29 -9.16 2.49 3.30
CA LEU A 29 -8.53 1.52 4.20
C LEU A 29 -9.29 1.52 5.53
N ASN A 30 -9.86 0.38 5.94
CA ASN A 30 -10.82 0.30 7.04
C ASN A 30 -10.30 -0.49 8.25
N ARG A 31 -9.17 -0.02 8.80
CA ARG A 31 -8.63 -0.50 10.09
C ARG A 31 -8.22 0.70 10.97
N PRO A 32 -9.11 1.67 11.25
CA PRO A 32 -8.74 2.91 11.94
C PRO A 32 -8.17 2.67 13.34
N ALA A 33 -8.65 1.65 14.08
CA ALA A 33 -8.13 1.27 15.39
C ALA A 33 -6.65 0.84 15.37
N LYS A 34 -6.15 0.35 14.22
CA LYS A 34 -4.73 0.03 13.97
C LYS A 34 -4.05 1.07 13.07
N ARG A 35 -4.58 2.30 12.97
CA ARG A 35 -4.09 3.35 12.06
C ARG A 35 -3.90 2.85 10.63
N ASN A 36 -4.84 2.02 10.17
CA ASN A 36 -4.85 1.42 8.83
C ASN A 36 -3.55 0.65 8.50
N ALA A 37 -3.00 -0.08 9.49
CA ALA A 37 -1.87 -0.97 9.26
C ALA A 37 -2.23 -2.03 8.20
N LEU A 38 -1.28 -2.30 7.30
CA LEU A 38 -1.44 -3.18 6.15
C LEU A 38 -1.02 -4.61 6.50
N ASN A 39 -1.91 -5.55 6.27
CA ASN A 39 -1.63 -6.98 6.30
C ASN A 39 -1.93 -7.62 4.93
N ASP A 40 -1.62 -8.90 4.78
CA ASP A 40 -1.81 -9.60 3.51
C ASP A 40 -3.28 -9.57 3.04
N GLY A 41 -4.23 -9.65 3.98
CA GLY A 41 -5.67 -9.58 3.68
C GLY A 41 -6.08 -8.26 3.01
N ILE A 42 -5.62 -7.12 3.55
CA ILE A 42 -5.94 -5.80 2.97
C ILE A 42 -5.21 -5.57 1.64
N ILE A 43 -3.98 -6.07 1.51
CA ILE A 43 -3.23 -5.98 0.25
C ILE A 43 -3.94 -6.78 -0.85
N LEU A 44 -4.35 -8.00 -0.57
CA LEU A 44 -5.09 -8.84 -1.52
C LEU A 44 -6.44 -8.20 -1.88
N ALA A 45 -7.19 -7.68 -0.89
CA ALA A 45 -8.45 -6.98 -1.14
C ALA A 45 -8.28 -5.76 -2.06
N ILE A 46 -7.22 -4.97 -1.88
CA ILE A 46 -6.86 -3.89 -2.82
C ILE A 46 -6.61 -4.48 -4.22
N GLY A 47 -5.85 -5.56 -4.30
CA GLY A 47 -5.54 -6.24 -5.56
C GLY A 47 -6.78 -6.68 -6.31
N ASP A 48 -7.77 -7.22 -5.59
CA ASP A 48 -9.05 -7.68 -6.14
C ASP A 48 -9.89 -6.50 -6.65
N CYS A 49 -9.93 -5.37 -5.92
CA CYS A 49 -10.60 -4.14 -6.38
C CYS A 49 -10.03 -3.65 -7.72
N PHE A 50 -8.72 -3.62 -7.87
CA PHE A 50 -8.10 -3.17 -9.12
C PHE A 50 -8.22 -4.19 -10.25
N ALA A 51 -8.30 -5.49 -9.96
CA ALA A 51 -8.55 -6.52 -10.96
C ALA A 51 -9.99 -6.49 -11.50
N GLY A 52 -10.96 -6.18 -10.63
CA GLY A 52 -12.39 -6.09 -10.93
C GLY A 52 -12.90 -4.67 -11.16
N LEU A 53 -12.03 -3.72 -11.53
CA LEU A 53 -12.41 -2.31 -11.68
C LEU A 53 -13.51 -2.14 -12.75
N PRO A 54 -14.70 -1.59 -12.40
CA PRO A 54 -15.80 -1.40 -13.34
C PRO A 54 -15.45 -0.49 -14.52
N ASP A 55 -15.99 -0.78 -15.70
CA ASP A 55 -15.64 -0.09 -16.96
C ASP A 55 -16.04 1.38 -16.98
N ASP A 56 -17.05 1.77 -16.23
CA ASP A 56 -17.54 3.14 -16.10
C ASP A 56 -16.72 4.00 -15.12
N VAL A 57 -15.82 3.40 -14.31
CA VAL A 57 -14.90 4.13 -13.47
C VAL A 57 -13.86 4.87 -14.31
N ARG A 58 -13.65 6.16 -14.00
CA ARG A 58 -12.69 7.06 -14.66
C ARG A 58 -11.57 7.54 -13.73
N VAL A 59 -11.73 7.38 -12.43
CA VAL A 59 -10.72 7.75 -11.43
C VAL A 59 -10.93 6.91 -10.18
N VAL A 60 -9.83 6.54 -9.53
CA VAL A 60 -9.84 5.87 -8.22
C VAL A 60 -9.21 6.79 -7.19
N VAL A 61 -9.81 6.87 -6.01
CA VAL A 61 -9.25 7.57 -4.85
C VAL A 61 -9.00 6.56 -3.74
N ILE A 62 -7.75 6.46 -3.28
CA ILE A 62 -7.39 5.65 -2.11
C ILE A 62 -7.19 6.59 -0.92
N HIS A 63 -7.84 6.30 0.20
CA HIS A 63 -7.71 7.07 1.43
C HIS A 63 -7.73 6.16 2.67
N GLY A 64 -7.43 6.69 3.85
CA GLY A 64 -7.60 5.99 5.13
C GLY A 64 -8.86 6.44 5.85
N LEU A 65 -9.63 5.53 6.47
CA LEU A 65 -10.66 5.90 7.43
C LEU A 65 -10.02 6.35 8.75
N GLY A 66 -10.73 7.20 9.52
CA GLY A 66 -10.19 7.81 10.74
C GLY A 66 -9.10 8.83 10.42
N ASP A 67 -8.10 9.01 11.30
CA ASP A 67 -7.15 10.13 11.27
C ASP A 67 -5.88 9.86 10.48
N ASN A 68 -5.66 8.63 9.98
CA ASN A 68 -4.42 8.23 9.33
C ASN A 68 -4.67 7.62 7.95
N PHE A 69 -3.76 7.85 7.02
CA PHE A 69 -3.73 7.10 5.79
C PHE A 69 -3.34 5.64 6.08
N SER A 70 -2.11 5.40 6.52
CA SER A 70 -1.64 4.07 6.94
C SER A 70 -0.34 4.15 7.75
N SER A 71 -0.27 3.39 8.82
CA SER A 71 0.95 3.22 9.65
C SER A 71 1.93 2.16 9.10
N GLY A 72 1.67 1.63 7.91
CA GLY A 72 2.53 0.64 7.27
C GLY A 72 2.21 -0.80 7.64
N LEU A 73 3.21 -1.68 7.54
CA LEU A 73 3.05 -3.11 7.80
C LEU A 73 2.51 -3.38 9.20
N ASP A 74 1.51 -4.26 9.30
CA ASP A 74 1.01 -4.76 10.60
C ASP A 74 2.06 -5.68 11.23
N LEU A 75 2.85 -5.11 12.15
CA LEU A 75 3.93 -5.84 12.81
C LEU A 75 3.43 -6.97 13.72
N SER A 76 2.15 -6.98 14.09
CA SER A 76 1.57 -8.07 14.88
C SER A 76 1.42 -9.36 14.06
N GLU A 77 1.45 -9.25 12.73
CA GLU A 77 1.37 -10.39 11.80
C GLU A 77 2.76 -10.73 11.19
N LEU A 78 3.81 -10.01 11.60
CA LEU A 78 5.16 -10.30 11.15
C LEU A 78 5.63 -11.62 11.73
N ARG A 79 6.05 -12.52 10.86
CA ARG A 79 6.61 -13.83 11.21
C ARG A 79 7.94 -14.06 10.49
N GLU A 80 8.78 -14.89 11.03
CA GLU A 80 9.94 -15.39 10.30
C GLU A 80 9.47 -16.14 9.04
N ARG A 81 10.14 -15.89 7.95
CA ARG A 81 9.94 -16.54 6.65
C ARG A 81 11.30 -17.01 6.15
N ASP A 82 11.34 -18.18 5.52
CA ASP A 82 12.51 -18.52 4.73
C ASP A 82 12.64 -17.63 3.48
N ALA A 83 13.75 -17.74 2.78
CA ALA A 83 14.03 -16.90 1.61
C ALA A 83 12.98 -17.07 0.50
N THR A 84 12.45 -18.27 0.30
CA THR A 84 11.43 -18.56 -0.72
C THR A 84 10.08 -17.97 -0.32
N GLU A 85 9.65 -18.17 0.91
CA GLU A 85 8.43 -17.57 1.46
C GLU A 85 8.50 -16.04 1.42
N GLY A 86 9.64 -15.46 1.81
CA GLY A 86 9.88 -14.01 1.77
C GLY A 86 9.80 -13.45 0.35
N LEU A 87 10.36 -14.15 -0.63
CA LEU A 87 10.28 -13.77 -2.05
C LEU A 87 8.82 -13.79 -2.54
N VAL A 88 8.09 -14.87 -2.29
CA VAL A 88 6.68 -15.00 -2.72
C VAL A 88 5.81 -13.92 -2.08
N HIS A 89 6.00 -13.65 -0.79
CA HIS A 89 5.30 -12.59 -0.06
C HIS A 89 5.59 -11.19 -0.65
N SER A 90 6.87 -10.86 -0.87
CA SER A 90 7.25 -9.59 -1.50
C SER A 90 6.66 -9.46 -2.91
N GLN A 91 6.72 -10.51 -3.72
CA GLN A 91 6.11 -10.51 -5.06
C GLN A 91 4.60 -10.30 -5.04
N MET A 92 3.89 -10.77 -4.02
CA MET A 92 2.45 -10.55 -3.86
C MET A 92 2.17 -9.05 -3.68
N TRP A 93 2.89 -8.37 -2.78
CA TRP A 93 2.77 -6.92 -2.57
C TRP A 93 3.11 -6.14 -3.85
N HIS A 94 4.20 -6.50 -4.52
CA HIS A 94 4.60 -5.88 -5.79
C HIS A 94 3.50 -5.99 -6.85
N ARG A 95 2.93 -7.19 -7.05
CA ARG A 95 1.85 -7.38 -8.03
C ARG A 95 0.63 -6.51 -7.75
N VAL A 96 0.26 -6.34 -6.49
CA VAL A 96 -0.86 -5.46 -6.11
C VAL A 96 -0.53 -3.99 -6.38
N PHE A 97 0.64 -3.54 -5.96
CA PHE A 97 1.04 -2.14 -6.18
C PHE A 97 1.29 -1.81 -7.66
N ASP A 98 1.71 -2.80 -8.45
CA ASP A 98 1.80 -2.65 -9.90
C ASP A 98 0.42 -2.49 -10.56
N ARG A 99 -0.63 -3.16 -10.07
CA ARG A 99 -2.01 -2.92 -10.54
C ARG A 99 -2.46 -1.48 -10.30
N ILE A 100 -2.00 -0.84 -9.22
CA ILE A 100 -2.25 0.57 -8.95
C ILE A 100 -1.45 1.45 -9.92
N GLN A 101 -0.15 1.20 -10.02
CA GLN A 101 0.78 2.00 -10.83
C GLN A 101 0.46 1.95 -12.32
N TYR A 102 0.01 0.79 -12.82
CA TYR A 102 -0.32 0.59 -14.23
C TYR A 102 -1.84 0.53 -14.48
N CYS A 103 -2.62 1.09 -13.54
CA CYS A 103 -4.06 1.16 -13.68
C CYS A 103 -4.45 1.94 -14.94
N ARG A 104 -5.51 1.47 -15.63
CA ARG A 104 -6.06 2.12 -16.83
C ARG A 104 -6.66 3.50 -16.61
N VAL A 105 -6.91 3.87 -15.35
CA VAL A 105 -7.44 5.18 -14.96
C VAL A 105 -6.52 5.84 -13.92
N PRO A 106 -6.53 7.17 -13.79
CA PRO A 106 -5.81 7.85 -12.73
C PRO A 106 -6.16 7.33 -11.34
N VAL A 107 -5.15 7.13 -10.51
CA VAL A 107 -5.29 6.76 -9.10
C VAL A 107 -4.71 7.88 -8.23
N ILE A 108 -5.50 8.35 -7.29
CA ILE A 108 -5.15 9.44 -6.37
C ILE A 108 -5.03 8.85 -4.97
N ALA A 109 -3.94 9.10 -4.27
CA ALA A 109 -3.82 8.84 -2.84
C ALA A 109 -4.09 10.13 -2.07
N ALA A 110 -5.16 10.12 -1.25
CA ALA A 110 -5.52 11.21 -0.35
C ALA A 110 -4.91 10.93 1.04
N LEU A 111 -3.87 11.70 1.39
CA LEU A 111 -2.97 11.43 2.51
C LEU A 111 -3.28 12.31 3.71
N LYS A 112 -3.36 11.71 4.89
CA LYS A 112 -3.51 12.39 6.18
C LYS A 112 -2.85 11.62 7.30
N GLY A 113 -2.43 12.30 8.36
CA GLY A 113 -1.77 11.69 9.51
C GLY A 113 -0.62 10.80 9.09
N ALA A 114 -0.54 9.60 9.62
CA ALA A 114 0.54 8.65 9.32
C ALA A 114 0.51 8.15 7.87
N VAL A 115 1.61 8.34 7.15
CA VAL A 115 1.93 7.77 5.83
C VAL A 115 3.29 7.09 5.94
N ILE A 116 3.34 5.89 6.52
CA ILE A 116 4.57 5.29 7.04
C ILE A 116 4.83 3.93 6.38
N GLY A 117 6.08 3.65 6.08
CA GLY A 117 6.53 2.33 5.63
C GLY A 117 5.73 1.80 4.44
N GLY A 118 5.14 0.60 4.56
CA GLY A 118 4.27 0.03 3.54
C GLY A 118 3.11 0.94 3.13
N GLY A 119 2.61 1.83 4.02
CA GLY A 119 1.62 2.86 3.70
C GLY A 119 2.18 3.92 2.75
N LEU A 120 3.44 4.33 2.95
CA LEU A 120 4.13 5.21 2.03
C LEU A 120 4.43 4.50 0.70
N GLU A 121 4.78 3.22 0.72
CA GLU A 121 4.97 2.42 -0.48
C GLU A 121 3.67 2.32 -1.32
N LEU A 122 2.52 2.11 -0.66
CA LEU A 122 1.19 2.16 -1.29
C LEU A 122 0.91 3.54 -1.91
N ALA A 123 1.15 4.62 -1.17
CA ALA A 123 0.98 5.97 -1.67
C ALA A 123 1.87 6.29 -2.88
N CYS A 124 3.10 5.72 -2.91
CA CYS A 124 4.03 5.88 -4.03
C CYS A 124 3.57 5.14 -5.29
N ALA A 125 2.74 4.12 -5.18
CA ALA A 125 2.18 3.41 -6.33
C ALA A 125 1.07 4.21 -7.03
N ALA A 126 0.38 5.12 -6.34
CA ALA A 126 -0.62 5.99 -6.93
C ALA A 126 0.01 6.99 -7.93
N HIS A 127 -0.78 7.48 -8.89
CA HIS A 127 -0.34 8.46 -9.87
C HIS A 127 -0.20 9.86 -9.27
N ILE A 128 -1.16 10.24 -8.42
CA ILE A 128 -1.21 11.57 -7.78
C ILE A 128 -1.31 11.38 -6.27
N ARG A 129 -0.61 12.19 -5.51
CA ARG A 129 -0.67 12.26 -4.04
C ARG A 129 -1.12 13.65 -3.65
N VAL A 130 -2.19 13.72 -2.85
CA VAL A 130 -2.69 14.95 -2.23
C VAL A 130 -2.58 14.75 -0.72
N ALA A 131 -1.87 15.63 -0.07
CA ALA A 131 -1.64 15.54 1.38
C ALA A 131 -2.27 16.74 2.09
N GLU A 132 -2.97 16.49 3.18
CA GLU A 132 -3.38 17.54 4.10
C GLU A 132 -2.25 17.91 5.07
N PRO A 133 -2.32 19.04 5.78
CA PRO A 133 -1.25 19.51 6.67
C PRO A 133 -0.89 18.56 7.82
N SER A 134 -1.78 17.64 8.20
CA SER A 134 -1.50 16.64 9.23
C SER A 134 -0.65 15.46 8.74
N ALA A 135 -0.47 15.32 7.42
CA ALA A 135 0.26 14.18 6.86
C ALA A 135 1.74 14.25 7.20
N TYR A 136 2.30 13.12 7.65
CA TYR A 136 3.72 12.96 7.90
C TYR A 136 4.24 11.63 7.35
N PHE A 137 5.50 11.62 6.92
CA PHE A 137 6.08 10.56 6.11
C PHE A 137 7.32 9.99 6.77
N ALA A 138 7.43 8.66 6.83
CA ALA A 138 8.61 7.99 7.38
C ALA A 138 8.84 6.61 6.74
N LEU A 139 10.10 6.16 6.79
CA LEU A 139 10.53 4.80 6.44
C LEU A 139 11.30 4.20 7.63
N PRO A 140 10.61 3.68 8.65
CA PRO A 140 11.28 3.15 9.84
C PRO A 140 11.87 1.74 9.66
N GLU A 141 11.79 1.17 8.48
CA GLU A 141 12.21 -0.20 8.17
C GLU A 141 13.67 -0.44 8.54
N GLY A 142 14.58 0.48 8.19
CA GLY A 142 16.01 0.36 8.53
C GLY A 142 16.28 0.30 10.03
N GLN A 143 15.49 0.99 10.84
CA GLN A 143 15.60 0.95 12.31
C GLN A 143 15.04 -0.35 12.91
N ARG A 144 14.27 -1.10 12.16
CA ARG A 144 13.61 -2.34 12.59
C ARG A 144 14.25 -3.60 12.01
N GLY A 145 15.35 -3.45 11.26
CA GLY A 145 16.01 -4.56 10.59
C GLY A 145 15.17 -5.22 9.49
N ILE A 146 14.19 -4.49 8.94
CA ILE A 146 13.35 -4.92 7.83
C ILE A 146 13.60 -4.03 6.62
N PHE A 147 13.03 -4.40 5.49
CA PHE A 147 13.28 -3.81 4.19
C PHE A 147 11.98 -3.27 3.57
N VAL A 148 12.06 -2.24 2.73
CA VAL A 148 10.92 -1.69 1.96
C VAL A 148 10.55 -2.64 0.83
N GLY A 149 9.87 -3.72 1.19
CA GLY A 149 9.62 -4.89 0.34
C GLY A 149 8.46 -4.75 -0.64
N GLY A 150 7.66 -3.67 -0.56
CA GLY A 150 6.55 -3.39 -1.47
C GLY A 150 6.93 -2.55 -2.69
N GLY A 151 8.24 -2.29 -2.90
CA GLY A 151 8.74 -1.53 -4.04
C GLY A 151 8.98 -0.04 -3.77
N GLY A 152 8.94 0.39 -2.52
CA GLY A 152 9.29 1.74 -2.10
C GLY A 152 10.73 2.11 -2.47
N SER A 153 11.66 1.16 -2.43
CA SER A 153 13.05 1.34 -2.84
C SER A 153 13.22 1.75 -4.32
N VAL A 154 12.22 1.49 -5.15
CA VAL A 154 12.24 1.85 -6.58
C VAL A 154 11.38 3.09 -6.85
N ARG A 155 10.18 3.17 -6.23
CA ARG A 155 9.22 4.24 -6.50
C ARG A 155 9.58 5.55 -5.81
N LEU A 156 9.90 5.48 -4.51
CA LEU A 156 10.13 6.69 -3.71
C LEU A 156 11.34 7.51 -4.19
N PRO A 157 12.52 6.92 -4.51
CA PRO A 157 13.65 7.70 -5.04
C PRO A 157 13.34 8.47 -6.31
N ARG A 158 12.42 7.97 -7.14
CA ARG A 158 11.97 8.65 -8.36
C ARG A 158 11.08 9.86 -8.07
N LEU A 159 10.45 9.90 -6.90
CA LEU A 159 9.55 10.99 -6.48
C LEU A 159 10.29 12.07 -5.69
N ILE A 160 11.19 11.68 -4.78
CA ILE A 160 11.82 12.63 -3.83
C ILE A 160 13.35 12.67 -3.92
N GLY A 161 13.94 11.85 -4.76
CA GLY A 161 15.39 11.69 -4.88
C GLY A 161 15.96 10.67 -3.89
N VAL A 162 17.08 10.06 -4.28
CA VAL A 162 17.76 9.00 -3.49
C VAL A 162 18.18 9.53 -2.11
N ALA A 163 18.72 10.74 -2.04
CA ALA A 163 19.25 11.30 -0.79
C ALA A 163 18.18 11.40 0.32
N ARG A 164 16.97 11.87 -0.03
CA ARG A 164 15.87 11.96 0.96
C ARG A 164 15.37 10.58 1.39
N MET A 165 15.25 9.66 0.44
CA MET A 165 14.87 8.28 0.78
C MET A 165 15.89 7.65 1.71
N MET A 166 17.19 7.79 1.43
CA MET A 166 18.27 7.27 2.28
C MET A 166 18.24 7.91 3.67
N ASP A 167 18.00 9.23 3.74
CA ASP A 167 17.87 9.91 5.04
C ASP A 167 16.71 9.32 5.85
N MET A 168 15.53 9.13 5.26
CA MET A 168 14.39 8.47 5.92
C MET A 168 14.73 7.05 6.40
N MET A 169 15.34 6.24 5.54
CA MET A 169 15.66 4.84 5.83
C MET A 169 16.74 4.68 6.90
N LEU A 170 17.82 5.44 6.81
CA LEU A 170 19.01 5.27 7.65
C LEU A 170 18.90 5.99 8.98
N THR A 171 18.25 7.15 9.02
CA THR A 171 18.12 7.96 10.23
C THR A 171 16.78 7.83 10.93
N GLY A 172 15.76 7.30 10.23
CA GLY A 172 14.38 7.29 10.70
C GLY A 172 13.72 8.65 10.73
N ARG A 173 14.25 9.62 9.96
CA ARG A 173 13.69 10.97 9.93
C ARG A 173 12.24 10.94 9.42
N VAL A 174 11.42 11.72 10.11
CA VAL A 174 10.02 12.00 9.74
C VAL A 174 9.97 13.35 9.03
N TYR A 175 9.25 13.39 7.92
CA TYR A 175 8.98 14.59 7.14
C TYR A 175 7.52 14.98 7.25
#